data_8bea6a97622e059f6fbca1861614dae0
#
_entry.id   8bea6a97622e059f6fbca1861614dae0
#
_cell.length_a   1.000
_cell.length_b   1.000
_cell.length_c   1.000
_cell.angle_alpha   90.00
_cell.angle_beta   90.00
_cell.angle_gamma   90.00
#
_symmetry.space_group_name_H-M   'P 1'
#
loop_
_entity.id
_entity.type
_entity.pdbx_description
1 polymer ?
#
loop_
_entity_poly.entity_id
_entity_poly.type
_entity_poly.pdbx_seq_one_letter_code
_entity_poly.pdbx_strand_id
1 'polypeptide(L)'
;IQKYKVENIVERLVEQKNKGELQFTKISEYKNKIEKYAEMKYSFIEYLSYKLKKYGKKAYPYLEILEEQVNRAGMDLDEAIKKEHFDIAINKISMGNCITSIKNLNRISMLEIFEDINGVEDILKQDPACVYEKMDYQTKIMYRNAIKEISQKTKISEIYIAKKVWSLAQNAEKESKKSHVGYYLISDGRQKLLQELIGKTTKKLSNDKKIAIWLTILCVCTAIISILLSSYFYIKTKASIWFAIILGILLIIPIQTIIVQIAQYILGKFVKPKSIPKLDFEQGVPKEYATFVVIPTIVNSKQKVQKIMKNLEKYYMANKSDNIYFALLGDCTAGKNETEKFDEEVINAGIEEAQKLNNKYPDGTFTKFNFLYRKRVWNTSEECYLGWERKRGLLNQFNEYILGKSKSKFLINTIENSKEKFGQIPNIKYVITLDSDTELCLNTGLEMIGAMAHILNRPVLNHKQDLVIDGHGLIQPRVGISLEDIQKSYFTKLYAGSGGKDAYTNAISDIYQDNFEEGIFT
;
A
#
# COMPACT_ATOMS: atom_id res chain seq x y z
N ILE A 1 3.49 -24.16 25.00
CA ILE A 1 3.72 -24.16 26.48
C ILE A 1 4.19 -25.54 26.94
N GLN A 2 3.57 -26.67 26.53
CA GLN A 2 3.96 -27.99 27.00
C GLN A 2 5.28 -28.48 26.39
N LYS A 3 5.57 -28.26 25.14
CA LYS A 3 6.88 -28.53 24.53
C LYS A 3 8.01 -27.83 25.28
N TYR A 4 7.83 -26.57 25.66
CA TYR A 4 8.80 -25.81 26.43
C TYR A 4 9.03 -26.43 27.83
N LYS A 5 7.97 -26.94 28.48
CA LYS A 5 8.10 -27.63 29.79
C LYS A 5 8.89 -28.92 29.69
N VAL A 6 8.65 -29.71 28.63
CA VAL A 6 9.40 -30.95 28.35
C VAL A 6 10.86 -30.65 28.02
N GLU A 7 11.12 -29.63 27.19
CA GLU A 7 12.48 -29.20 26.85
C GLU A 7 13.28 -28.81 28.11
N ASN A 8 12.70 -28.00 29.00
CA ASN A 8 13.32 -27.66 30.27
C ASN A 8 13.60 -28.88 31.18
N ILE A 9 12.73 -29.87 31.17
CA ILE A 9 12.96 -31.12 31.94
C ILE A 9 14.09 -31.91 31.30
N VAL A 10 14.09 -32.09 30.01
CA VAL A 10 15.08 -32.87 29.27
C VAL A 10 16.46 -32.19 29.28
N GLU A 11 16.54 -30.87 29.13
CA GLU A 11 17.78 -30.11 29.20
C GLU A 11 18.43 -30.25 30.58
N ARG A 12 17.66 -30.16 31.66
CA ARG A 12 18.19 -30.38 33.02
C ARG A 12 18.68 -31.81 33.24
N LEU A 13 18.06 -32.81 32.60
CA LEU A 13 18.54 -34.19 32.64
C LEU A 13 19.84 -34.38 31.84
N VAL A 14 20.03 -33.64 30.76
CA VAL A 14 21.23 -33.67 29.91
C VAL A 14 22.39 -32.89 30.51
N GLU A 15 22.16 -31.74 31.13
CA GLU A 15 23.19 -30.95 31.81
C GLU A 15 23.81 -31.74 32.98
N GLN A 16 23.04 -32.57 33.67
CA GLN A 16 23.52 -33.44 34.72
C GLN A 16 24.40 -34.60 34.21
N LYS A 17 24.29 -34.96 32.91
CA LYS A 17 25.11 -35.98 32.22
C LYS A 17 26.58 -35.57 32.11
N ASN A 18 26.87 -34.28 31.97
CA ASN A 18 28.24 -33.77 31.83
C ASN A 18 29.04 -33.75 33.16
N LYS A 19 28.40 -34.02 34.29
CA LYS A 19 29.02 -34.09 35.62
C LYS A 19 29.22 -35.51 36.20
N GLY A 20 29.01 -36.56 35.40
CA GLY A 20 29.52 -37.92 35.65
C GLY A 20 28.82 -38.75 36.74
N GLU A 21 27.87 -38.20 37.53
CA GLU A 21 27.20 -38.94 38.62
C GLU A 21 25.67 -38.83 38.51
N LEU A 22 25.04 -39.95 38.13
CA LEU A 22 23.60 -40.16 38.31
C LEU A 22 23.30 -40.57 39.76
N GLN A 23 23.09 -39.63 40.66
CA GLN A 23 22.70 -39.92 42.04
C GLN A 23 21.21 -40.27 42.14
N PHE A 24 20.89 -41.33 42.90
CA PHE A 24 19.54 -41.84 43.15
C PHE A 24 18.55 -40.81 43.70
N THR A 25 19.00 -39.80 44.39
CA THR A 25 18.20 -38.69 44.93
C THR A 25 17.53 -37.82 43.83
N LYS A 26 18.03 -37.86 42.64
CA LYS A 26 17.49 -37.07 41.50
C LYS A 26 16.39 -37.80 40.72
N ILE A 27 16.34 -39.12 40.83
CA ILE A 27 15.26 -39.93 40.22
C ILE A 27 13.94 -39.70 40.97
N SER A 28 13.96 -39.54 42.28
CA SER A 28 12.77 -39.25 43.10
C SER A 28 12.19 -37.85 42.80
N GLU A 29 13.07 -36.87 42.60
CA GLU A 29 12.65 -35.51 42.23
C GLU A 29 12.05 -35.45 40.81
N TYR A 30 12.59 -36.27 39.91
CA TYR A 30 12.05 -36.45 38.57
C TYR A 30 10.70 -37.18 38.58
N LYS A 31 10.57 -38.22 39.42
CA LYS A 31 9.33 -38.96 39.63
C LYS A 31 8.19 -38.04 40.07
N ASN A 32 8.43 -37.18 41.08
CA ASN A 32 7.46 -36.20 41.58
C ASN A 32 7.07 -35.15 40.50
N LYS A 33 8.00 -34.79 39.62
CA LYS A 33 7.69 -33.87 38.50
C LYS A 33 6.86 -34.55 37.42
N ILE A 34 7.16 -35.79 37.07
CA ILE A 34 6.36 -36.55 36.11
C ILE A 34 4.96 -36.81 36.64
N GLU A 35 4.84 -37.23 37.92
CA GLU A 35 3.54 -37.43 38.56
C GLU A 35 2.64 -36.20 38.46
N LYS A 36 3.20 -35.02 38.63
CA LYS A 36 2.45 -33.76 38.53
C LYS A 36 2.04 -33.39 37.10
N TYR A 37 2.74 -33.88 36.08
CA TYR A 37 2.49 -33.52 34.68
C TYR A 37 1.84 -34.64 33.86
N ALA A 38 2.01 -35.93 34.27
CA ALA A 38 1.40 -37.08 33.61
C ALA A 38 -0.13 -37.12 33.74
N GLU A 39 -0.68 -36.54 34.83
CA GLU A 39 -2.12 -36.40 35.01
C GLU A 39 -2.78 -35.41 34.01
N MET A 40 -1.98 -34.64 33.26
CA MET A 40 -2.55 -33.48 32.62
C MET A 40 -2.81 -33.57 31.10
N LYS A 41 -1.99 -34.22 30.27
CA LYS A 41 -2.25 -34.28 28.80
C LYS A 41 -1.37 -35.31 28.08
N TYR A 42 -2.01 -36.03 27.15
CA TYR A 42 -1.34 -37.01 26.25
C TYR A 42 -0.20 -36.40 25.43
N SER A 43 -0.31 -35.14 25.00
CA SER A 43 0.74 -34.39 24.28
C SER A 43 2.05 -34.24 25.07
N PHE A 44 1.98 -34.19 26.40
CA PHE A 44 3.16 -34.17 27.24
C PHE A 44 3.82 -35.55 27.26
N ILE A 45 3.04 -36.60 27.42
CA ILE A 45 3.49 -38.00 27.48
C ILE A 45 4.16 -38.39 26.14
N GLU A 46 3.52 -38.10 25.02
CA GLU A 46 4.05 -38.36 23.67
C GLU A 46 5.39 -37.67 23.46
N TYR A 47 5.45 -36.36 23.69
CA TYR A 47 6.64 -35.57 23.41
C TYR A 47 7.80 -35.91 24.37
N LEU A 48 7.51 -36.19 25.64
CA LEU A 48 8.51 -36.66 26.58
C LEU A 48 9.05 -38.05 26.23
N SER A 49 8.18 -39.00 25.90
CA SER A 49 8.56 -40.32 25.42
C SER A 49 9.44 -40.24 24.16
N TYR A 50 9.05 -39.41 23.16
CA TYR A 50 9.84 -39.18 21.96
C TYR A 50 11.23 -38.63 22.26
N LYS A 51 11.34 -37.64 23.16
CA LYS A 51 12.62 -37.03 23.55
C LYS A 51 13.50 -38.01 24.32
N LEU A 52 12.93 -38.78 25.24
CA LEU A 52 13.69 -39.79 26.02
C LEU A 52 14.19 -40.91 25.10
N LYS A 53 13.39 -41.43 24.20
CA LYS A 53 13.80 -42.45 23.21
C LYS A 53 14.99 -42.00 22.35
N LYS A 54 15.11 -40.69 22.04
CA LYS A 54 16.25 -40.13 21.31
C LYS A 54 17.60 -40.23 22.05
N TYR A 55 17.59 -40.36 23.37
CA TYR A 55 18.82 -40.50 24.17
C TYR A 55 19.25 -41.97 24.36
N GLY A 56 18.51 -42.92 23.83
CA GLY A 56 18.86 -44.34 23.82
C GLY A 56 18.87 -44.98 25.20
N LYS A 57 19.64 -46.07 25.37
CA LYS A 57 19.66 -46.92 26.58
C LYS A 57 19.84 -46.17 27.92
N LYS A 58 20.49 -45.04 27.91
CA LYS A 58 20.72 -44.25 29.15
C LYS A 58 19.44 -43.56 29.65
N ALA A 59 18.40 -43.48 28.87
CA ALA A 59 17.13 -42.90 29.24
C ALA A 59 16.06 -43.95 29.63
N TYR A 60 16.35 -45.24 29.54
CA TYR A 60 15.42 -46.31 29.92
C TYR A 60 14.83 -46.14 31.34
N PRO A 61 15.59 -45.86 32.39
CA PRO A 61 15.00 -45.70 33.74
C PRO A 61 13.95 -44.59 33.82
N TYR A 62 14.11 -43.55 33.01
CA TYR A 62 13.14 -42.44 32.96
C TYR A 62 11.90 -42.77 32.10
N LEU A 63 12.08 -43.64 31.11
CA LEU A 63 10.96 -44.20 30.31
C LEU A 63 10.13 -45.15 31.16
N GLU A 64 10.75 -46.02 31.96
CA GLU A 64 10.05 -46.93 32.87
C GLU A 64 9.22 -46.16 33.89
N ILE A 65 9.74 -45.06 34.48
CA ILE A 65 8.99 -44.21 35.38
C ILE A 65 7.78 -43.56 34.67
N LEU A 66 7.94 -43.10 33.43
CA LEU A 66 6.85 -42.56 32.65
C LEU A 66 5.78 -43.60 32.38
N GLU A 67 6.20 -44.82 32.00
CA GLU A 67 5.31 -45.94 31.72
C GLU A 67 4.56 -46.39 32.99
N GLU A 68 5.26 -46.49 34.15
CA GLU A 68 4.63 -46.79 35.45
C GLU A 68 3.55 -45.76 35.80
N GLN A 69 3.78 -44.46 35.54
CA GLN A 69 2.83 -43.41 35.86
C GLN A 69 1.61 -43.44 34.94
N VAL A 70 1.81 -43.70 33.64
CA VAL A 70 0.73 -43.84 32.67
C VAL A 70 -0.12 -45.08 32.97
N ASN A 71 0.52 -46.20 33.35
CA ASN A 71 -0.15 -47.41 33.79
C ASN A 71 -0.98 -47.22 35.06
N ARG A 72 -0.49 -46.44 36.02
CA ARG A 72 -1.26 -46.06 37.25
C ARG A 72 -2.51 -45.25 36.91
N ALA A 73 -2.49 -44.47 35.80
CA ALA A 73 -3.65 -43.75 35.30
C ALA A 73 -4.61 -44.67 34.53
N GLY A 74 -4.36 -45.99 34.48
CA GLY A 74 -5.25 -46.98 33.86
C GLY A 74 -5.11 -47.09 32.33
N MET A 75 -3.97 -46.67 31.76
CA MET A 75 -3.75 -46.66 30.34
C MET A 75 -2.32 -47.12 30.00
N ASP A 76 -2.14 -47.81 28.89
CA ASP A 76 -0.80 -48.16 28.38
C ASP A 76 -0.12 -46.96 27.72
N LEU A 77 1.23 -46.89 27.78
CA LEU A 77 1.99 -45.79 27.16
C LEU A 77 1.77 -45.69 25.66
N ASP A 78 1.75 -46.82 24.93
CA ASP A 78 1.49 -46.85 23.50
C ASP A 78 0.06 -46.43 23.17
N GLU A 79 -0.88 -46.76 24.02
CA GLU A 79 -2.27 -46.34 23.88
C GLU A 79 -2.42 -44.82 24.07
N ALA A 80 -1.74 -44.25 25.08
CA ALA A 80 -1.70 -42.80 25.32
C ALA A 80 -1.09 -42.03 24.12
N ILE A 81 0.00 -42.57 23.52
CA ILE A 81 0.65 -42.00 22.35
C ILE A 81 -0.29 -42.09 21.12
N LYS A 82 -0.94 -43.24 20.89
CA LYS A 82 -1.91 -43.41 19.79
C LYS A 82 -3.07 -42.43 19.91
N LYS A 83 -3.56 -42.22 21.14
CA LYS A 83 -4.66 -41.27 21.39
C LYS A 83 -4.26 -39.83 21.07
N GLU A 84 -3.06 -39.40 21.47
CA GLU A 84 -2.55 -38.07 21.09
C GLU A 84 -2.40 -37.92 19.57
N HIS A 85 -1.84 -38.92 18.89
CA HIS A 85 -1.74 -38.90 17.42
C HIS A 85 -3.11 -38.82 16.74
N PHE A 86 -4.11 -39.52 17.30
CA PHE A 86 -5.48 -39.46 16.80
C PHE A 86 -6.09 -38.08 17.01
N ASP A 87 -5.93 -37.50 18.20
CA ASP A 87 -6.41 -36.16 18.51
C ASP A 87 -5.73 -35.08 17.66
N ILE A 88 -4.42 -35.21 17.44
CA ILE A 88 -3.67 -34.34 16.51
C ILE A 88 -4.22 -34.48 15.07
N ALA A 89 -4.50 -35.69 14.63
CA ALA A 89 -5.04 -35.94 13.28
C ALA A 89 -6.45 -35.30 13.13
N ILE A 90 -7.33 -35.50 14.11
CA ILE A 90 -8.67 -34.86 14.12
C ILE A 90 -8.53 -33.33 14.11
N ASN A 91 -7.67 -32.76 14.95
CA ASN A 91 -7.47 -31.31 15.01
C ASN A 91 -6.89 -30.75 13.70
N LYS A 92 -5.97 -31.47 13.03
CA LYS A 92 -5.46 -31.10 11.71
C LYS A 92 -6.55 -31.13 10.64
N ILE A 93 -7.39 -32.17 10.63
CA ILE A 93 -8.51 -32.28 9.69
C ILE A 93 -9.50 -31.16 9.95
N SER A 94 -9.88 -30.92 11.21
CA SER A 94 -10.80 -29.85 11.59
C SER A 94 -10.27 -28.48 11.17
N MET A 95 -9.00 -28.21 11.45
CA MET A 95 -8.34 -26.96 11.03
C MET A 95 -8.28 -26.84 9.50
N GLY A 96 -7.97 -27.93 8.78
CA GLY A 96 -8.00 -27.99 7.33
C GLY A 96 -9.39 -27.66 6.78
N ASN A 97 -10.43 -28.23 7.39
CA ASN A 97 -11.82 -27.95 7.03
C ASN A 97 -12.20 -26.48 7.31
N CYS A 98 -11.78 -25.93 8.45
CA CYS A 98 -11.99 -24.51 8.75
C CYS A 98 -11.30 -23.59 7.73
N ILE A 99 -10.03 -23.86 7.40
CA ILE A 99 -9.29 -23.09 6.40
C ILE A 99 -9.94 -23.21 5.03
N THR A 100 -10.39 -24.42 4.65
CA THR A 100 -11.08 -24.64 3.37
C THR A 100 -12.43 -23.93 3.34
N SER A 101 -13.17 -23.97 4.46
CA SER A 101 -14.44 -23.24 4.58
C SER A 101 -14.25 -21.72 4.49
N ILE A 102 -13.24 -21.17 5.15
CA ILE A 102 -12.87 -19.74 5.04
C ILE A 102 -12.45 -19.40 3.60
N LYS A 103 -11.67 -20.24 2.94
CA LYS A 103 -11.32 -20.07 1.53
C LYS A 103 -12.54 -20.11 0.62
N ASN A 104 -13.46 -21.03 0.86
CA ASN A 104 -14.68 -21.14 0.07
C ASN A 104 -15.62 -19.96 0.34
N LEU A 105 -15.74 -19.50 1.58
CA LEU A 105 -16.48 -18.27 1.91
C LEU A 105 -15.88 -17.04 1.24
N ASN A 106 -14.56 -16.95 1.16
CA ASN A 106 -13.90 -15.86 0.42
C ASN A 106 -14.02 -16.00 -1.10
N ARG A 107 -14.27 -17.21 -1.62
CA ARG A 107 -14.53 -17.45 -3.05
C ARG A 107 -16.00 -17.28 -3.41
N ILE A 108 -16.89 -17.55 -2.49
CA ILE A 108 -18.31 -17.19 -2.65
C ILE A 108 -18.35 -15.67 -2.55
N SER A 109 -18.43 -15.05 -3.70
CA SER A 109 -18.72 -13.62 -3.77
C SER A 109 -20.08 -13.43 -3.08
N MET A 110 -20.02 -13.02 -1.81
CA MET A 110 -21.23 -12.57 -1.09
C MET A 110 -21.97 -11.52 -1.93
N LEU A 111 -21.24 -10.93 -2.89
CA LEU A 111 -21.74 -10.01 -3.88
C LEU A 111 -22.71 -10.67 -4.85
N GLU A 112 -22.37 -11.81 -5.44
CA GLU A 112 -23.24 -12.51 -6.39
C GLU A 112 -24.57 -12.85 -5.72
N ILE A 113 -24.53 -13.31 -4.46
CA ILE A 113 -25.74 -13.61 -3.71
C ILE A 113 -26.54 -12.33 -3.38
N PHE A 114 -25.85 -11.23 -3.01
CA PHE A 114 -26.52 -9.95 -2.76
C PHE A 114 -26.95 -9.25 -4.05
N GLU A 115 -26.24 -9.42 -5.14
CA GLU A 115 -26.58 -8.88 -6.46
C GLU A 115 -27.87 -9.48 -7.00
N ASP A 116 -28.10 -10.78 -6.79
CA ASP A 116 -29.32 -11.48 -7.24
C ASP A 116 -30.57 -11.15 -6.40
N ILE A 117 -30.40 -10.62 -5.19
CA ILE A 117 -31.52 -10.34 -4.26
C ILE A 117 -31.85 -8.84 -4.16
N ASN A 118 -30.98 -7.96 -4.63
CA ASN A 118 -31.09 -6.54 -4.34
C ASN A 118 -31.52 -5.71 -5.55
N GLY A 119 -32.80 -5.34 -5.61
CA GLY A 119 -33.36 -4.49 -6.69
C GLY A 119 -32.70 -3.11 -6.85
N VAL A 120 -31.84 -2.66 -5.95
CA VAL A 120 -30.97 -1.48 -6.11
C VAL A 120 -29.85 -1.77 -7.09
N GLU A 121 -29.27 -2.97 -7.03
CA GLU A 121 -28.17 -3.37 -7.90
C GLU A 121 -28.60 -3.42 -9.36
N ASP A 122 -29.79 -4.00 -9.63
CA ASP A 122 -30.33 -4.07 -11.00
C ASP A 122 -30.52 -2.69 -11.63
N ILE A 123 -30.85 -1.69 -10.80
CA ILE A 123 -30.97 -0.31 -11.27
C ILE A 123 -29.60 0.30 -11.53
N LEU A 124 -28.63 0.08 -10.65
CA LEU A 124 -27.28 0.65 -10.79
C LEU A 124 -26.49 0.01 -11.96
N LYS A 125 -26.72 -1.27 -12.26
CA LYS A 125 -26.17 -1.95 -13.45
C LYS A 125 -26.60 -1.29 -14.77
N GLN A 126 -27.76 -0.62 -14.78
CA GLN A 126 -28.24 0.15 -15.93
C GLN A 126 -27.60 1.54 -16.05
N ASP A 127 -26.45 1.77 -15.41
CA ASP A 127 -25.71 3.02 -15.47
C ASP A 127 -25.51 3.53 -16.91
N PRO A 128 -26.03 4.73 -17.27
CA PRO A 128 -25.93 5.24 -18.64
C PRO A 128 -24.50 5.42 -19.15
N ALA A 129 -23.52 5.58 -18.24
CA ALA A 129 -22.10 5.66 -18.56
C ALA A 129 -21.46 4.28 -18.80
N CYS A 130 -22.15 3.17 -18.52
CA CYS A 130 -21.64 1.80 -18.61
C CYS A 130 -20.34 1.57 -17.80
N VAL A 131 -20.21 2.27 -16.67
CA VAL A 131 -19.03 2.22 -15.80
C VAL A 131 -19.27 1.33 -14.59
N TYR A 132 -20.49 1.32 -14.04
CA TYR A 132 -20.82 0.65 -12.78
C TYR A 132 -20.43 -0.84 -12.75
N GLU A 133 -20.71 -1.60 -13.79
CA GLU A 133 -20.37 -3.02 -13.85
C GLU A 133 -18.88 -3.29 -13.83
N LYS A 134 -18.08 -2.37 -14.41
CA LYS A 134 -16.62 -2.46 -14.53
C LYS A 134 -15.87 -2.01 -13.28
N MET A 135 -16.59 -1.55 -12.24
CA MET A 135 -15.99 -1.07 -11.00
C MET A 135 -15.57 -2.23 -10.10
N ASP A 136 -14.56 -1.96 -9.29
CA ASP A 136 -14.15 -2.88 -8.24
C ASP A 136 -15.22 -2.98 -7.14
N TYR A 137 -15.11 -4.05 -6.38
CA TYR A 137 -16.06 -4.37 -5.30
C TYR A 137 -16.18 -3.26 -4.25
N GLN A 138 -15.06 -2.66 -3.84
CA GLN A 138 -15.06 -1.62 -2.81
C GLN A 138 -15.78 -0.36 -3.28
N THR A 139 -15.64 -0.01 -4.54
CA THR A 139 -16.37 1.12 -5.14
C THR A 139 -17.87 0.85 -5.22
N LYS A 140 -18.29 -0.36 -5.59
CA LYS A 140 -19.71 -0.75 -5.57
C LYS A 140 -20.29 -0.66 -4.17
N ILE A 141 -19.58 -1.16 -3.14
CA ILE A 141 -19.98 -1.02 -1.73
C ILE A 141 -20.10 0.46 -1.33
N MET A 142 -19.16 1.30 -1.74
CA MET A 142 -19.20 2.72 -1.43
C MET A 142 -20.47 3.39 -1.98
N TYR A 143 -20.91 3.05 -3.20
CA TYR A 143 -22.14 3.56 -3.78
C TYR A 143 -23.38 3.07 -3.05
N ARG A 144 -23.42 1.80 -2.70
CA ARG A 144 -24.52 1.23 -1.89
C ARG A 144 -24.62 1.89 -0.51
N ASN A 145 -23.49 2.07 0.16
CA ASN A 145 -23.44 2.77 1.44
C ASN A 145 -23.92 4.22 1.32
N ALA A 146 -23.62 4.90 0.22
CA ALA A 146 -24.11 6.25 -0.04
C ALA A 146 -25.65 6.27 -0.19
N ILE A 147 -26.25 5.31 -0.91
CA ILE A 147 -27.70 5.17 -1.02
C ILE A 147 -28.33 4.89 0.35
N LYS A 148 -27.74 3.95 1.12
CA LYS A 148 -28.22 3.61 2.48
C LYS A 148 -28.17 4.82 3.41
N GLU A 149 -27.08 5.58 3.37
CA GLU A 149 -26.95 6.82 4.16
C GLU A 149 -28.03 7.85 3.80
N ILE A 150 -28.27 8.04 2.49
CA ILE A 150 -29.33 8.95 2.01
C ILE A 150 -30.70 8.44 2.46
N SER A 151 -30.99 7.15 2.32
CA SER A 151 -32.24 6.52 2.76
C SER A 151 -32.49 6.72 4.26
N GLN A 152 -31.47 6.49 5.08
CA GLN A 152 -31.57 6.70 6.53
C GLN A 152 -31.85 8.17 6.92
N LYS A 153 -31.24 9.13 6.22
CA LYS A 153 -31.43 10.57 6.45
C LYS A 153 -32.78 11.09 5.95
N THR A 154 -33.25 10.58 4.82
CA THR A 154 -34.45 11.09 4.15
C THR A 154 -35.71 10.30 4.48
N LYS A 155 -35.56 9.07 5.01
CA LYS A 155 -36.62 8.09 5.21
C LYS A 155 -37.28 7.63 3.90
N ILE A 156 -36.62 7.78 2.77
CA ILE A 156 -37.07 7.35 1.45
C ILE A 156 -36.46 5.97 1.16
N SER A 157 -37.19 5.10 0.45
CA SER A 157 -36.69 3.76 0.13
C SER A 157 -35.45 3.79 -0.79
N GLU A 158 -34.53 2.85 -0.56
CA GLU A 158 -33.28 2.74 -1.35
C GLU A 158 -33.54 2.58 -2.84
N ILE A 159 -34.56 1.77 -3.20
CA ILE A 159 -34.97 1.55 -4.61
C ILE A 159 -35.44 2.86 -5.27
N TYR A 160 -36.20 3.68 -4.55
CA TYR A 160 -36.64 4.97 -5.10
C TYR A 160 -35.46 5.91 -5.33
N ILE A 161 -34.53 5.95 -4.37
CA ILE A 161 -33.28 6.76 -4.50
C ILE A 161 -32.47 6.28 -5.70
N ALA A 162 -32.29 4.97 -5.87
CA ALA A 162 -31.54 4.41 -7.00
C ALA A 162 -32.20 4.76 -8.35
N LYS A 163 -33.53 4.64 -8.46
CA LYS A 163 -34.28 5.05 -9.66
C LYS A 163 -34.14 6.54 -9.95
N LYS A 164 -34.15 7.38 -8.92
CA LYS A 164 -33.97 8.82 -9.06
C LYS A 164 -32.56 9.18 -9.54
N VAL A 165 -31.56 8.53 -8.98
CA VAL A 165 -30.15 8.67 -9.41
C VAL A 165 -29.98 8.25 -10.87
N TRP A 166 -30.52 7.10 -11.25
CA TRP A 166 -30.51 6.62 -12.63
C TRP A 166 -31.18 7.60 -13.59
N SER A 167 -32.37 8.11 -13.24
CA SER A 167 -33.09 9.10 -14.05
C SER A 167 -32.29 10.39 -14.25
N LEU A 168 -31.61 10.86 -13.18
CA LEU A 168 -30.73 12.05 -13.28
C LEU A 168 -29.53 11.80 -14.20
N ALA A 169 -28.94 10.61 -14.11
CA ALA A 169 -27.81 10.22 -14.96
C ALA A 169 -28.21 10.06 -16.42
N GLN A 170 -29.39 9.50 -16.70
CA GLN A 170 -29.93 9.30 -18.05
C GLN A 170 -30.21 10.63 -18.76
N ASN A 171 -30.66 11.65 -18.02
CA ASN A 171 -30.96 12.98 -18.56
C ASN A 171 -29.71 13.87 -18.73
N ALA A 172 -28.53 13.37 -18.37
CA ALA A 172 -27.29 14.10 -18.52
C ALA A 172 -26.66 13.91 -19.90
N GLU A 173 -25.76 14.80 -20.24
CA GLU A 173 -25.01 14.75 -21.49
C GLU A 173 -24.14 13.48 -21.53
N LYS A 174 -24.22 12.74 -22.65
CA LYS A 174 -23.45 11.51 -22.85
C LYS A 174 -21.94 11.80 -22.74
N GLU A 175 -21.20 10.84 -22.21
CA GLU A 175 -19.74 10.92 -21.98
C GLU A 175 -19.28 11.92 -20.90
N SER A 176 -20.20 12.68 -20.30
CA SER A 176 -19.87 13.54 -19.15
C SER A 176 -19.86 12.72 -17.84
N LYS A 177 -19.14 13.20 -16.81
CA LYS A 177 -19.21 12.62 -15.45
C LYS A 177 -20.64 12.52 -14.93
N LYS A 178 -21.52 13.42 -15.40
CA LYS A 178 -22.94 13.51 -14.98
C LYS A 178 -23.80 12.36 -15.52
N SER A 179 -23.37 11.67 -16.57
CA SER A 179 -24.07 10.47 -17.06
C SER A 179 -23.83 9.23 -16.20
N HIS A 180 -22.90 9.30 -15.22
CA HIS A 180 -22.62 8.20 -14.31
C HIS A 180 -23.38 8.34 -12.99
N VAL A 181 -24.00 7.25 -12.53
CA VAL A 181 -24.77 7.21 -11.28
C VAL A 181 -23.97 7.67 -10.07
N GLY A 182 -22.67 7.37 -10.00
CA GLY A 182 -21.77 7.75 -8.93
C GLY A 182 -21.63 9.26 -8.75
N TYR A 183 -21.82 10.05 -9.81
CA TYR A 183 -21.77 11.51 -9.72
C TYR A 183 -22.79 12.04 -8.70
N TYR A 184 -23.99 11.47 -8.69
CA TYR A 184 -25.06 11.87 -7.77
C TYR A 184 -24.97 11.22 -6.39
N LEU A 185 -24.21 10.15 -6.23
CA LEU A 185 -24.07 9.44 -4.97
C LEU A 185 -22.92 9.96 -4.12
N ILE A 186 -21.76 10.17 -4.70
CA ILE A 186 -20.51 10.45 -3.98
C ILE A 186 -19.79 11.73 -4.41
N SER A 187 -20.21 12.38 -5.51
CA SER A 187 -19.59 13.60 -6.04
C SER A 187 -20.53 14.81 -5.94
N ASP A 188 -20.27 15.87 -6.66
CA ASP A 188 -20.97 17.16 -6.59
C ASP A 188 -22.47 17.07 -6.90
N GLY A 189 -22.88 16.11 -7.71
CA GLY A 189 -24.30 15.83 -8.02
C GLY A 189 -25.15 15.43 -6.82
N ARG A 190 -24.52 15.05 -5.69
CA ARG A 190 -25.23 14.64 -4.46
C ARG A 190 -26.14 15.75 -3.92
N GLN A 191 -25.75 17.00 -4.01
CA GLN A 191 -26.59 18.12 -3.59
C GLN A 191 -27.84 18.25 -4.44
N LYS A 192 -27.74 18.08 -5.75
CA LYS A 192 -28.89 18.07 -6.68
C LYS A 192 -29.84 16.94 -6.35
N LEU A 193 -29.31 15.73 -6.12
CA LEU A 193 -30.12 14.59 -5.69
C LEU A 193 -30.89 14.89 -4.40
N LEU A 194 -30.24 15.40 -3.37
CA LEU A 194 -30.88 15.74 -2.08
C LEU A 194 -31.92 16.84 -2.24
N GLN A 195 -31.67 17.84 -3.07
CA GLN A 195 -32.65 18.89 -3.37
C GLN A 195 -33.91 18.32 -4.02
N GLU A 196 -33.77 17.39 -4.96
CA GLU A 196 -34.90 16.74 -5.61
C GLU A 196 -35.66 15.77 -4.70
N LEU A 197 -34.98 15.15 -3.73
CA LEU A 197 -35.61 14.23 -2.77
C LEU A 197 -36.33 14.94 -1.61
N ILE A 198 -35.78 16.04 -1.10
CA ILE A 198 -36.26 16.66 0.17
C ILE A 198 -36.72 18.10 -0.06
N GLY A 199 -36.43 18.72 -1.21
CA GLY A 199 -36.71 20.13 -1.46
C GLY A 199 -35.85 21.10 -0.67
N LYS A 200 -34.85 20.64 0.09
CA LYS A 200 -33.96 21.46 0.91
C LYS A 200 -32.53 21.42 0.38
N THR A 201 -31.98 22.58 0.07
CA THR A 201 -30.54 22.73 -0.18
C THR A 201 -29.81 22.82 1.16
N THR A 202 -29.01 21.85 1.51
CA THR A 202 -28.04 22.00 2.59
C THR A 202 -26.89 22.86 2.07
N LYS A 203 -26.77 24.10 2.53
CA LYS A 203 -25.61 24.94 2.22
C LYS A 203 -24.36 24.28 2.81
N LYS A 204 -23.61 23.57 1.98
CA LYS A 204 -22.28 23.09 2.35
C LYS A 204 -21.34 24.31 2.37
N LEU A 205 -20.56 24.46 3.44
CA LEU A 205 -19.56 25.51 3.51
C LEU A 205 -18.56 25.29 2.37
N SER A 206 -18.19 26.34 1.62
CA SER A 206 -17.19 26.17 0.56
C SER A 206 -15.86 25.71 1.15
N ASN A 207 -15.08 24.96 0.41
CA ASN A 207 -13.80 24.43 0.88
C ASN A 207 -12.85 25.56 1.28
N ASP A 208 -12.80 26.67 0.52
CA ASP A 208 -12.03 27.87 0.87
C ASP A 208 -12.38 28.42 2.26
N LYS A 209 -13.67 28.45 2.61
CA LYS A 209 -14.09 28.91 3.95
C LYS A 209 -13.68 27.93 5.04
N LYS A 210 -13.72 26.62 4.77
CA LYS A 210 -13.23 25.63 5.74
C LYS A 210 -11.73 25.76 5.97
N ILE A 211 -10.94 25.93 4.89
CA ILE A 211 -9.50 26.15 4.96
C ILE A 211 -9.21 27.44 5.74
N ALA A 212 -9.89 28.55 5.41
CA ALA A 212 -9.71 29.81 6.09
C ALA A 212 -10.01 29.70 7.60
N ILE A 213 -11.11 29.06 8.00
CA ILE A 213 -11.44 28.78 9.39
C ILE A 213 -10.35 27.95 10.06
N TRP A 214 -9.91 26.88 9.42
CA TRP A 214 -8.86 26.01 9.94
C TRP A 214 -7.55 26.76 10.19
N LEU A 215 -7.07 27.50 9.19
CA LEU A 215 -5.86 28.33 9.32
C LEU A 215 -5.99 29.38 10.40
N THR A 216 -7.16 30.04 10.49
CA THR A 216 -7.43 31.04 11.53
C THR A 216 -7.35 30.44 12.93
N ILE A 217 -7.94 29.25 13.13
CA ILE A 217 -7.86 28.55 14.43
C ILE A 217 -6.40 28.23 14.78
N LEU A 218 -5.62 27.72 13.85
CA LEU A 218 -4.21 27.41 14.07
C LEU A 218 -3.40 28.65 14.41
N CYS A 219 -3.59 29.77 13.69
CA CYS A 219 -2.90 31.02 13.94
C CYS A 219 -3.27 31.62 15.31
N VAL A 220 -4.56 31.63 15.66
CA VAL A 220 -5.04 32.13 16.95
C VAL A 220 -4.48 31.30 18.10
N CYS A 221 -4.53 29.98 18.02
CA CYS A 221 -3.94 29.10 19.04
C CYS A 221 -2.44 29.36 19.20
N THR A 222 -1.71 29.48 18.08
CA THR A 222 -0.27 29.78 18.09
C THR A 222 0.02 31.11 18.78
N ALA A 223 -0.72 32.17 18.44
CA ALA A 223 -0.55 33.50 19.04
C ALA A 223 -0.81 33.46 20.54
N ILE A 224 -1.91 32.84 20.97
CA ILE A 224 -2.26 32.75 22.41
C ILE A 224 -1.15 32.01 23.18
N ILE A 225 -0.71 30.88 22.72
CA ILE A 225 0.32 30.10 23.43
C ILE A 225 1.67 30.84 23.44
N SER A 226 2.04 31.47 22.32
CA SER A 226 3.27 32.29 22.25
C SER A 226 3.23 33.46 23.25
N ILE A 227 2.11 34.19 23.33
CA ILE A 227 1.93 35.28 24.28
C ILE A 227 1.97 34.78 25.74
N LEU A 228 1.30 33.68 26.04
CA LEU A 228 1.30 33.07 27.39
C LEU A 228 2.70 32.64 27.84
N LEU A 229 3.45 31.98 26.97
CA LEU A 229 4.82 31.53 27.27
C LEU A 229 5.75 32.75 27.44
N SER A 230 5.70 33.69 26.52
CA SER A 230 6.50 34.92 26.59
C SER A 230 6.19 35.71 27.85
N SER A 231 4.91 35.88 28.22
CA SER A 231 4.49 36.54 29.46
C SER A 231 4.94 35.80 30.71
N TYR A 232 4.86 34.47 30.71
CA TYR A 232 5.37 33.65 31.80
C TYR A 232 6.87 33.86 32.02
N PHE A 233 7.67 33.82 30.93
CA PHE A 233 9.11 34.08 31.03
C PHE A 233 9.40 35.52 31.50
N TYR A 234 8.67 36.52 31.01
CA TYR A 234 8.81 37.91 31.44
C TYR A 234 8.64 38.07 32.96
N ILE A 235 7.56 37.47 33.51
CA ILE A 235 7.26 37.52 34.95
C ILE A 235 8.35 36.80 35.77
N LYS A 236 8.80 35.61 35.29
CA LYS A 236 9.78 34.77 36.00
C LYS A 236 11.18 35.37 36.02
N THR A 237 11.64 35.91 34.89
CA THR A 237 13.02 36.40 34.72
C THR A 237 13.21 37.87 35.02
N LYS A 238 12.12 38.65 35.19
CA LYS A 238 12.14 40.12 35.31
C LYS A 238 12.97 40.79 34.19
N ALA A 239 13.03 40.17 33.01
CA ALA A 239 13.77 40.67 31.87
C ALA A 239 13.08 41.90 31.26
N SER A 240 13.75 42.59 30.33
CA SER A 240 13.15 43.69 29.60
C SER A 240 11.92 43.27 28.79
N ILE A 241 10.93 44.17 28.68
CA ILE A 241 9.74 43.89 27.86
C ILE A 241 10.10 43.63 26.40
N TRP A 242 11.14 44.27 25.89
CA TRP A 242 11.66 44.03 24.54
C TRP A 242 12.14 42.60 24.35
N PHE A 243 12.77 42.03 25.39
CA PHE A 243 13.18 40.60 25.36
C PHE A 243 11.96 39.70 25.28
N ALA A 244 10.91 39.97 26.04
CA ALA A 244 9.68 39.19 25.98
C ALA A 244 9.01 39.24 24.61
N ILE A 245 8.99 40.40 23.96
CA ILE A 245 8.43 40.56 22.61
C ILE A 245 9.23 39.75 21.59
N ILE A 246 10.56 39.89 21.61
CA ILE A 246 11.45 39.13 20.71
C ILE A 246 11.29 37.62 20.93
N LEU A 247 11.25 37.18 22.19
CA LEU A 247 11.03 35.77 22.54
C LEU A 247 9.67 35.28 22.02
N GLY A 248 8.61 36.07 22.18
CA GLY A 248 7.28 35.73 21.66
C GLY A 248 7.29 35.53 20.15
N ILE A 249 7.97 36.40 19.41
CA ILE A 249 8.10 36.30 17.96
C ILE A 249 8.91 35.03 17.57
N LEU A 250 10.02 34.79 18.24
CA LEU A 250 10.85 33.58 17.97
C LEU A 250 10.13 32.27 18.28
N LEU A 251 9.24 32.26 19.27
CA LEU A 251 8.47 31.08 19.65
C LEU A 251 7.33 30.77 18.67
N ILE A 252 6.91 31.67 17.81
CA ILE A 252 5.80 31.44 16.87
C ILE A 252 6.06 30.20 16.02
N ILE A 253 7.25 30.07 15.40
CA ILE A 253 7.55 28.97 14.49
C ILE A 253 7.52 27.59 15.21
N PRO A 254 8.27 27.37 16.31
CA PRO A 254 8.24 26.07 16.97
C PRO A 254 6.88 25.74 17.58
N ILE A 255 6.15 26.72 18.14
CA ILE A 255 4.81 26.50 18.67
C ILE A 255 3.85 26.12 17.55
N GLN A 256 3.86 26.83 16.44
CA GLN A 256 3.02 26.51 15.28
C GLN A 256 3.26 25.09 14.77
N THR A 257 4.51 24.67 14.68
CA THR A 257 4.85 23.30 14.26
C THR A 257 4.22 22.26 15.19
N ILE A 258 4.31 22.47 16.51
CA ILE A 258 3.72 21.55 17.50
C ILE A 258 2.20 21.55 17.41
N ILE A 259 1.57 22.73 17.31
CA ILE A 259 0.11 22.85 17.22
C ILE A 259 -0.41 22.17 15.96
N VAL A 260 0.24 22.36 14.81
CA VAL A 260 -0.13 21.72 13.55
C VAL A 260 -0.04 20.20 13.68
N GLN A 261 1.04 19.66 14.27
CA GLN A 261 1.17 18.22 14.48
C GLN A 261 0.08 17.63 15.39
N ILE A 262 -0.23 18.33 16.51
CA ILE A 262 -1.31 17.91 17.41
C ILE A 262 -2.66 17.97 16.71
N ALA A 263 -2.93 19.05 15.98
CA ALA A 263 -4.18 19.23 15.25
C ALA A 263 -4.36 18.17 14.15
N GLN A 264 -3.31 17.85 13.41
CA GLN A 264 -3.32 16.77 12.41
C GLN A 264 -3.53 15.39 13.06
N TYR A 265 -2.90 15.14 14.20
CA TYR A 265 -3.12 13.90 14.94
C TYR A 265 -4.57 13.75 15.41
N ILE A 266 -5.17 14.84 15.92
CA ILE A 266 -6.57 14.86 16.35
C ILE A 266 -7.49 14.64 15.14
N LEU A 267 -7.30 15.39 14.05
CA LEU A 267 -8.08 15.22 12.83
C LEU A 267 -8.00 13.81 12.28
N GLY A 268 -6.82 13.19 12.26
CA GLY A 268 -6.62 11.81 11.79
C GLY A 268 -7.43 10.75 12.56
N LYS A 269 -7.89 11.09 13.79
CA LYS A 269 -8.79 10.20 14.53
C LYS A 269 -10.27 10.37 14.15
N PHE A 270 -10.66 11.54 13.70
CA PHE A 270 -12.06 11.86 13.40
C PHE A 270 -12.38 11.78 11.92
N VAL A 271 -11.40 12.04 11.07
CA VAL A 271 -11.58 11.99 9.61
C VAL A 271 -11.33 10.56 9.13
N LYS A 272 -12.35 9.98 8.52
CA LYS A 272 -12.21 8.68 7.84
C LYS A 272 -11.64 8.92 6.45
N PRO A 273 -10.60 8.16 6.04
CA PRO A 273 -10.07 8.22 4.69
C PRO A 273 -11.18 8.01 3.66
N LYS A 274 -11.26 8.87 2.66
CA LYS A 274 -12.16 8.69 1.53
C LYS A 274 -11.49 7.79 0.50
N SER A 275 -12.14 6.70 0.16
CA SER A 275 -11.68 5.85 -0.94
C SER A 275 -11.98 6.53 -2.27
N ILE A 276 -11.01 6.52 -3.18
CA ILE A 276 -11.19 6.97 -4.56
C ILE A 276 -11.87 5.85 -5.34
N PRO A 277 -12.95 6.11 -6.09
CA PRO A 277 -13.60 5.09 -6.91
C PRO A 277 -12.67 4.58 -8.00
N LYS A 278 -12.72 3.27 -8.31
CA LYS A 278 -11.82 2.65 -9.28
C LYS A 278 -12.51 1.56 -10.10
N LEU A 279 -11.98 1.33 -11.29
CA LEU A 279 -12.34 0.20 -12.14
C LEU A 279 -11.60 -1.06 -11.68
N ASP A 280 -12.18 -2.20 -11.92
CA ASP A 280 -11.58 -3.50 -11.68
C ASP A 280 -10.71 -3.93 -12.87
N PHE A 281 -9.43 -4.11 -12.63
CA PHE A 281 -8.46 -4.61 -13.61
C PHE A 281 -7.71 -5.85 -13.11
N GLU A 282 -8.29 -6.62 -12.19
CA GLU A 282 -7.68 -7.88 -11.71
C GLU A 282 -7.41 -8.87 -12.86
N GLN A 283 -8.24 -8.87 -13.89
CA GLN A 283 -8.06 -9.73 -15.07
C GLN A 283 -7.13 -9.12 -16.13
N GLY A 284 -6.59 -7.94 -15.91
CA GLY A 284 -5.68 -7.22 -16.78
C GLY A 284 -6.20 -5.85 -17.23
N VAL A 285 -5.26 -5.00 -17.58
CA VAL A 285 -5.54 -3.62 -18.04
C VAL A 285 -5.96 -3.65 -19.52
N PRO A 286 -7.10 -3.05 -19.91
CA PRO A 286 -7.48 -2.91 -21.32
C PRO A 286 -6.48 -2.07 -22.13
N LYS A 287 -6.43 -2.29 -23.45
CA LYS A 287 -5.51 -1.57 -24.37
C LYS A 287 -5.66 -0.05 -24.30
N GLU A 288 -6.88 0.43 -24.07
CA GLU A 288 -7.19 1.88 -23.97
C GLU A 288 -6.56 2.55 -22.75
N TYR A 289 -6.11 1.77 -21.75
CA TYR A 289 -5.43 2.23 -20.56
C TYR A 289 -3.98 1.74 -20.47
N ALA A 290 -3.38 1.41 -21.61
CA ALA A 290 -2.00 0.98 -21.68
C ALA A 290 -1.08 1.93 -20.90
N THR A 291 -0.18 1.37 -20.09
CA THR A 291 0.57 2.10 -19.07
C THR A 291 2.05 1.74 -19.11
N PHE A 292 2.91 2.73 -18.97
CA PHE A 292 4.32 2.51 -18.66
C PHE A 292 4.59 2.67 -17.16
N VAL A 293 5.33 1.73 -16.59
CA VAL A 293 5.95 1.85 -15.27
C VAL A 293 7.43 2.20 -15.48
N VAL A 294 7.84 3.38 -15.03
CA VAL A 294 9.18 3.89 -15.30
C VAL A 294 9.94 4.20 -14.02
N ILE A 295 11.24 3.90 -14.02
CA ILE A 295 12.17 4.27 -12.96
C ILE A 295 13.20 5.25 -13.53
N PRO A 296 13.01 6.58 -13.34
CA PRO A 296 14.01 7.57 -13.68
C PRO A 296 15.10 7.62 -12.62
N THR A 297 16.34 7.35 -12.97
CA THR A 297 17.46 7.39 -12.03
C THR A 297 18.80 7.61 -12.72
N ILE A 298 19.75 8.20 -11.99
CA ILE A 298 21.13 8.31 -12.45
C ILE A 298 21.75 6.91 -12.43
N VAL A 299 22.30 6.48 -13.54
CA VAL A 299 22.93 5.17 -13.71
C VAL A 299 24.42 5.35 -13.97
N ASN A 300 25.25 4.84 -13.06
CA ASN A 300 26.70 5.00 -13.08
C ASN A 300 27.47 3.68 -13.06
N SER A 301 26.78 2.54 -13.07
CA SER A 301 27.42 1.22 -13.02
C SER A 301 26.52 0.12 -13.56
N LYS A 302 27.12 -0.93 -14.10
CA LYS A 302 26.44 -2.16 -14.54
C LYS A 302 25.61 -2.80 -13.42
N GLN A 303 26.13 -2.86 -12.19
CA GLN A 303 25.45 -3.45 -11.03
C GLN A 303 24.16 -2.72 -10.71
N LYS A 304 24.15 -1.38 -10.83
CA LYS A 304 22.95 -0.58 -10.62
C LYS A 304 21.89 -0.85 -11.68
N VAL A 305 22.29 -0.96 -12.95
CA VAL A 305 21.39 -1.38 -14.04
C VAL A 305 20.73 -2.72 -13.73
N GLN A 306 21.55 -3.73 -13.42
CA GLN A 306 21.07 -5.07 -13.12
C GLN A 306 20.12 -5.12 -11.94
N LYS A 307 20.43 -4.39 -10.86
CA LYS A 307 19.56 -4.28 -9.69
C LYS A 307 18.19 -3.71 -10.05
N ILE A 308 18.15 -2.62 -10.83
CA ILE A 308 16.89 -1.96 -11.18
C ILE A 308 16.09 -2.81 -12.17
N MET A 309 16.73 -3.42 -13.17
CA MET A 309 16.05 -4.32 -14.11
C MET A 309 15.45 -5.54 -13.39
N LYS A 310 16.12 -6.08 -12.37
CA LYS A 310 15.58 -7.12 -11.50
C LYS A 310 14.38 -6.63 -10.67
N ASN A 311 14.39 -5.37 -10.24
CA ASN A 311 13.22 -4.78 -9.56
C ASN A 311 12.05 -4.61 -10.52
N LEU A 312 12.29 -4.14 -11.75
CA LEU A 312 11.23 -4.07 -12.79
C LEU A 312 10.62 -5.44 -13.09
N GLU A 313 11.44 -6.52 -13.08
CA GLU A 313 10.94 -7.88 -13.20
C GLU A 313 10.00 -8.25 -12.05
N LYS A 314 10.37 -7.93 -10.80
CA LYS A 314 9.50 -8.14 -9.62
C LYS A 314 8.18 -7.38 -9.77
N TYR A 315 8.23 -6.13 -10.24
CA TYR A 315 7.02 -5.31 -10.42
C TYR A 315 6.11 -5.84 -11.52
N TYR A 316 6.68 -6.35 -12.61
CA TYR A 316 5.94 -7.07 -13.64
C TYR A 316 5.22 -8.30 -13.07
N MET A 317 5.92 -9.12 -12.28
CA MET A 317 5.31 -10.31 -11.68
C MET A 317 4.21 -9.96 -10.67
N ALA A 318 4.37 -8.85 -9.94
CA ALA A 318 3.39 -8.38 -8.96
C ALA A 318 2.18 -7.66 -9.61
N ASN A 319 2.30 -7.19 -10.86
CA ASN A 319 1.27 -6.41 -11.57
C ASN A 319 1.14 -6.89 -13.02
N LYS A 320 0.97 -8.20 -13.19
CA LYS A 320 0.97 -8.84 -14.52
C LYS A 320 -0.24 -8.42 -15.34
N SER A 321 0.04 -7.82 -16.50
CA SER A 321 -0.97 -7.45 -17.51
C SER A 321 -0.31 -7.29 -18.87
N ASP A 322 -1.07 -7.56 -19.94
CA ASP A 322 -0.58 -7.45 -21.32
C ASP A 322 -0.34 -5.99 -21.73
N ASN A 323 -1.01 -5.04 -21.12
CA ASN A 323 -0.94 -3.63 -21.46
C ASN A 323 -0.21 -2.78 -20.41
N ILE A 324 0.66 -3.40 -19.60
CA ILE A 324 1.61 -2.71 -18.73
C ILE A 324 3.02 -2.99 -19.24
N TYR A 325 3.79 -1.95 -19.45
CA TYR A 325 5.15 -1.94 -19.96
C TYR A 325 6.09 -1.34 -18.92
N PHE A 326 7.35 -1.76 -18.90
CA PHE A 326 8.33 -1.36 -17.90
C PHE A 326 9.55 -0.74 -18.57
N ALA A 327 10.05 0.36 -18.02
CA ALA A 327 11.23 1.00 -18.55
C ALA A 327 12.17 1.52 -17.45
N LEU A 328 13.47 1.25 -17.59
CA LEU A 328 14.50 1.97 -16.89
C LEU A 328 14.88 3.21 -17.70
N LEU A 329 14.63 4.38 -17.11
CA LEU A 329 15.07 5.66 -17.67
C LEU A 329 16.39 6.05 -17.02
N GLY A 330 17.49 5.75 -17.70
CA GLY A 330 18.83 6.05 -17.24
C GLY A 330 19.20 7.51 -17.48
N ASP A 331 19.48 8.25 -16.40
CA ASP A 331 20.13 9.55 -16.47
C ASP A 331 21.65 9.39 -16.31
N CYS A 332 22.41 10.25 -16.96
CA CYS A 332 23.85 10.26 -16.87
C CYS A 332 24.33 11.03 -15.63
N THR A 333 25.49 10.66 -15.10
CA THR A 333 26.21 11.49 -14.12
C THR A 333 26.76 12.74 -14.79
N ALA A 334 27.02 13.80 -14.02
CA ALA A 334 27.76 14.94 -14.50
C ALA A 334 29.19 14.50 -14.91
N GLY A 335 29.68 15.02 -16.02
CA GLY A 335 30.97 14.68 -16.58
C GLY A 335 31.65 15.85 -17.27
N LYS A 336 32.95 15.73 -17.53
CA LYS A 336 33.72 16.73 -18.30
C LYS A 336 33.50 16.59 -19.81
N ASN A 337 33.07 15.43 -20.26
CA ASN A 337 32.84 15.10 -21.65
C ASN A 337 31.37 14.74 -21.91
N GLU A 338 30.96 14.84 -23.16
CA GLU A 338 29.61 14.40 -23.59
C GLU A 338 29.41 12.89 -23.34
N THR A 339 30.45 12.09 -23.49
CA THR A 339 30.48 10.65 -23.20
C THR A 339 31.64 10.34 -22.26
N GLU A 340 31.37 9.49 -21.26
CA GLU A 340 32.35 9.00 -20.29
C GLU A 340 32.62 7.51 -20.51
N LYS A 341 33.80 7.02 -20.11
CA LYS A 341 34.26 5.64 -20.38
C LYS A 341 33.31 4.56 -19.84
N PHE A 342 32.62 4.83 -18.74
CA PHE A 342 31.69 3.88 -18.14
C PHE A 342 30.30 3.86 -18.83
N ASP A 343 29.99 4.83 -19.69
CA ASP A 343 28.71 4.89 -20.39
C ASP A 343 28.47 3.66 -21.26
N GLU A 344 29.51 3.20 -21.96
CA GLU A 344 29.46 2.03 -22.82
C GLU A 344 29.09 0.75 -22.01
N GLU A 345 29.71 0.56 -20.83
CA GLU A 345 29.42 -0.56 -19.95
C GLU A 345 27.97 -0.52 -19.45
N VAL A 346 27.48 0.67 -19.05
CA VAL A 346 26.11 0.91 -18.59
C VAL A 346 25.11 0.64 -19.71
N ILE A 347 25.38 1.14 -20.91
CA ILE A 347 24.53 0.97 -22.09
C ILE A 347 24.42 -0.48 -22.47
N ASN A 348 25.55 -1.19 -22.60
CA ASN A 348 25.56 -2.61 -22.96
C ASN A 348 24.82 -3.45 -21.92
N ALA A 349 25.03 -3.20 -20.62
CA ALA A 349 24.30 -3.87 -19.57
C ALA A 349 22.79 -3.62 -19.64
N GLY A 350 22.36 -2.40 -19.96
CA GLY A 350 20.94 -2.05 -20.08
C GLY A 350 20.26 -2.76 -21.24
N ILE A 351 20.93 -2.82 -22.40
CA ILE A 351 20.42 -3.53 -23.58
C ILE A 351 20.37 -5.03 -23.31
N GLU A 352 21.43 -5.63 -22.77
CA GLU A 352 21.52 -7.06 -22.47
C GLU A 352 20.42 -7.49 -21.47
N GLU A 353 20.24 -6.76 -20.36
CA GLU A 353 19.23 -7.10 -19.35
C GLU A 353 17.80 -6.91 -19.90
N ALA A 354 17.53 -5.87 -20.69
CA ALA A 354 16.25 -5.70 -21.33
C ALA A 354 15.94 -6.85 -22.32
N GLN A 355 16.91 -7.24 -23.15
CA GLN A 355 16.76 -8.37 -24.05
C GLN A 355 16.56 -9.69 -23.31
N LYS A 356 17.32 -9.96 -22.26
CA LYS A 356 17.22 -11.15 -21.42
C LYS A 356 15.81 -11.27 -20.80
N LEU A 357 15.25 -10.20 -20.26
CA LEU A 357 13.91 -10.19 -19.69
C LEU A 357 12.84 -10.36 -20.76
N ASN A 358 12.97 -9.72 -21.93
CA ASN A 358 12.02 -9.88 -23.03
C ASN A 358 12.07 -11.30 -23.63
N ASN A 359 13.22 -11.95 -23.63
CA ASN A 359 13.33 -13.37 -24.04
C ASN A 359 12.69 -14.30 -23.00
N LYS A 360 12.77 -13.95 -21.71
CA LYS A 360 12.15 -14.71 -20.63
C LYS A 360 10.62 -14.56 -20.60
N TYR A 361 10.13 -13.38 -20.97
CA TYR A 361 8.71 -13.05 -20.98
C TYR A 361 8.29 -12.54 -22.37
N PRO A 362 8.21 -13.43 -23.37
CA PRO A 362 7.87 -13.05 -24.72
C PRO A 362 6.42 -12.54 -24.79
N ASP A 363 6.24 -11.39 -25.43
CA ASP A 363 4.95 -10.82 -25.78
C ASP A 363 4.88 -10.69 -27.30
N GLY A 364 3.76 -11.11 -27.89
CA GLY A 364 3.56 -11.04 -29.33
C GLY A 364 3.26 -9.63 -29.87
N THR A 365 3.06 -8.64 -29.00
CA THR A 365 2.57 -7.31 -29.40
C THR A 365 3.58 -6.20 -29.25
N PHE A 366 4.36 -6.20 -28.17
CA PHE A 366 5.37 -5.17 -27.88
C PHE A 366 6.31 -5.66 -26.77
N THR A 367 7.53 -5.10 -26.65
CA THR A 367 8.47 -5.50 -25.60
C THR A 367 8.04 -5.00 -24.23
N LYS A 368 8.02 -5.91 -23.25
CA LYS A 368 7.63 -5.60 -21.88
C LYS A 368 8.66 -4.75 -21.13
N PHE A 369 9.96 -5.02 -21.35
CA PHE A 369 11.05 -4.38 -20.64
C PHE A 369 11.87 -3.53 -21.58
N ASN A 370 12.07 -2.27 -21.23
CA ASN A 370 12.76 -1.31 -22.07
C ASN A 370 13.84 -0.58 -21.27
N PHE A 371 14.88 -0.17 -21.96
CA PHE A 371 15.97 0.64 -21.43
C PHE A 371 16.19 1.86 -22.30
N LEU A 372 16.17 3.02 -21.68
CA LEU A 372 16.48 4.29 -22.32
C LEU A 372 17.62 4.96 -21.56
N TYR A 373 18.63 5.45 -22.27
CA TYR A 373 19.74 6.17 -21.67
C TYR A 373 19.87 7.56 -22.29
N ARG A 374 19.89 8.58 -21.43
CA ARG A 374 19.84 9.98 -21.83
C ARG A 374 21.19 10.49 -22.30
N LYS A 375 21.19 11.40 -23.28
CA LYS A 375 22.36 12.11 -23.73
C LYS A 375 22.72 13.23 -22.75
N ARG A 376 24.02 13.45 -22.50
CA ARG A 376 24.50 14.62 -21.76
C ARG A 376 24.45 15.86 -22.64
N VAL A 377 24.16 17.00 -22.03
CA VAL A 377 24.13 18.31 -22.67
C VAL A 377 25.00 19.26 -21.82
N TRP A 378 25.72 20.15 -22.47
CA TRP A 378 26.51 21.16 -21.78
C TRP A 378 25.64 22.09 -20.98
N ASN A 379 25.97 22.28 -19.72
CA ASN A 379 25.29 23.23 -18.82
C ASN A 379 26.27 24.35 -18.51
N THR A 380 25.95 25.58 -18.95
CA THR A 380 26.81 26.76 -18.77
C THR A 380 26.88 27.22 -17.32
N SER A 381 25.85 26.96 -16.50
CA SER A 381 25.84 27.38 -15.10
C SER A 381 26.66 26.44 -14.20
N GLU A 382 26.73 25.15 -14.54
CA GLU A 382 27.49 24.15 -13.79
C GLU A 382 28.86 23.81 -14.44
N GLU A 383 29.15 24.40 -15.61
CA GLU A 383 30.36 24.18 -16.38
C GLU A 383 30.70 22.69 -16.61
N CYS A 384 29.67 21.88 -16.84
CA CYS A 384 29.85 20.46 -17.08
C CYS A 384 28.74 19.90 -18.01
N TYR A 385 28.99 18.71 -18.54
CA TYR A 385 28.02 17.94 -19.28
C TYR A 385 27.12 17.14 -18.31
N LEU A 386 25.80 17.31 -18.37
CA LEU A 386 24.84 16.60 -17.55
C LEU A 386 23.48 16.43 -18.24
N GLY A 387 22.60 15.66 -17.64
CA GLY A 387 21.24 15.57 -18.10
C GLY A 387 20.44 16.83 -17.77
N TRP A 388 19.79 17.42 -18.78
CA TRP A 388 18.97 18.63 -18.64
C TRP A 388 17.88 18.43 -17.58
N GLU A 389 17.80 19.32 -16.58
CA GLU A 389 16.84 19.30 -15.47
C GLU A 389 16.65 17.94 -14.77
N ARG A 390 17.69 17.14 -14.76
CA ARG A 390 17.74 15.88 -14.02
C ARG A 390 16.46 15.03 -14.23
N LYS A 391 15.83 14.56 -13.14
CA LYS A 391 14.65 13.68 -13.16
C LYS A 391 13.47 14.31 -13.91
N ARG A 392 13.20 15.60 -13.69
CA ARG A 392 12.10 16.31 -14.36
C ARG A 392 12.29 16.33 -15.87
N GLY A 393 13.48 16.75 -16.33
CA GLY A 393 13.81 16.80 -17.76
C GLY A 393 13.77 15.42 -18.42
N LEU A 394 14.26 14.38 -17.71
CA LEU A 394 14.21 13.00 -18.20
C LEU A 394 12.78 12.51 -18.41
N LEU A 395 11.89 12.73 -17.44
CA LEU A 395 10.47 12.36 -17.55
C LEU A 395 9.76 13.16 -18.63
N ASN A 396 10.06 14.46 -18.77
CA ASN A 396 9.47 15.27 -19.83
C ASN A 396 9.89 14.78 -21.22
N GLN A 397 11.18 14.48 -21.43
CA GLN A 397 11.68 13.91 -22.69
C GLN A 397 11.02 12.56 -23.02
N PHE A 398 10.84 11.71 -22.00
CA PHE A 398 10.12 10.44 -22.16
C PHE A 398 8.66 10.64 -22.56
N ASN A 399 7.94 11.51 -21.84
CA ASN A 399 6.54 11.79 -22.13
C ASN A 399 6.34 12.41 -23.53
N GLU A 400 7.18 13.37 -23.92
CA GLU A 400 7.12 13.94 -25.28
C GLU A 400 7.35 12.89 -26.37
N TYR A 401 8.29 11.97 -26.12
CA TYR A 401 8.59 10.88 -27.04
C TYR A 401 7.40 9.90 -27.17
N ILE A 402 6.85 9.44 -26.05
CA ILE A 402 5.71 8.50 -26.06
C ILE A 402 4.46 9.13 -26.68
N LEU A 403 4.24 10.44 -26.49
CA LEU A 403 3.15 11.19 -27.11
C LEU A 403 3.39 11.51 -28.60
N GLY A 404 4.55 11.14 -29.14
CA GLY A 404 4.92 11.46 -30.54
C GLY A 404 5.16 12.95 -30.81
N LYS A 405 5.30 13.78 -29.77
CA LYS A 405 5.53 15.23 -29.89
C LYS A 405 6.97 15.57 -30.26
N SER A 406 7.90 14.70 -29.96
CA SER A 406 9.32 14.89 -30.33
C SER A 406 9.94 13.57 -30.78
N LYS A 407 11.01 13.66 -31.62
CA LYS A 407 11.87 12.51 -31.90
C LYS A 407 12.64 12.12 -30.63
N SER A 408 13.09 10.86 -30.56
CA SER A 408 13.90 10.38 -29.45
C SER A 408 15.14 11.26 -29.25
N LYS A 409 15.28 11.83 -28.05
CA LYS A 409 16.46 12.58 -27.60
C LYS A 409 17.38 11.73 -26.74
N PHE A 410 17.11 10.43 -26.65
CA PHE A 410 17.92 9.47 -25.91
C PHE A 410 19.10 9.00 -26.76
N LEU A 411 20.23 8.76 -26.10
CA LEU A 411 21.41 8.16 -26.74
C LEU A 411 21.09 6.71 -27.13
N ILE A 412 20.41 6.00 -26.24
CA ILE A 412 19.91 4.65 -26.46
C ILE A 412 18.41 4.61 -26.11
N ASN A 413 17.64 3.95 -26.94
CA ASN A 413 16.21 3.77 -26.75
C ASN A 413 15.77 2.41 -27.33
N THR A 414 15.63 1.41 -26.49
CA THR A 414 15.19 0.07 -26.93
C THR A 414 13.74 0.01 -27.39
N ILE A 415 12.93 1.04 -27.11
CA ILE A 415 11.55 1.17 -27.64
C ILE A 415 11.56 1.33 -29.16
N GLU A 416 12.56 2.02 -29.74
CA GLU A 416 12.67 2.14 -31.19
C GLU A 416 12.86 0.78 -31.87
N ASN A 417 13.71 -0.08 -31.30
CA ASN A 417 13.90 -1.44 -31.83
C ASN A 417 12.60 -2.24 -31.80
N SER A 418 11.78 -2.02 -30.78
CA SER A 418 10.46 -2.64 -30.64
C SER A 418 9.47 -2.07 -31.66
N LYS A 419 9.51 -0.77 -31.88
CA LYS A 419 8.71 -0.09 -32.89
C LYS A 419 9.04 -0.60 -34.31
N GLU A 420 10.32 -0.79 -34.62
CA GLU A 420 10.75 -1.37 -35.90
C GLU A 420 10.22 -2.80 -36.07
N LYS A 421 10.23 -3.60 -34.99
CA LYS A 421 9.77 -4.99 -35.01
C LYS A 421 8.24 -5.13 -35.09
N PHE A 422 7.48 -4.30 -34.36
CA PHE A 422 6.03 -4.42 -34.18
C PHE A 422 5.23 -3.32 -34.89
N GLY A 423 5.89 -2.39 -35.57
CA GLY A 423 5.27 -1.34 -36.42
C GLY A 423 4.85 -0.08 -35.68
N GLN A 424 4.46 -0.14 -34.41
CA GLN A 424 4.04 1.03 -33.65
C GLN A 424 4.23 0.88 -32.14
N ILE A 425 4.34 2.02 -31.46
CA ILE A 425 4.29 2.06 -29.99
C ILE A 425 2.81 1.95 -29.57
N PRO A 426 2.48 1.14 -28.53
CA PRO A 426 1.13 1.13 -27.96
C PRO A 426 0.67 2.55 -27.58
N ASN A 427 -0.62 2.83 -27.73
CA ASN A 427 -1.18 4.12 -27.30
C ASN A 427 -1.16 4.21 -25.77
N ILE A 428 -0.12 4.77 -25.22
CA ILE A 428 0.10 4.87 -23.77
C ILE A 428 -0.80 5.95 -23.17
N LYS A 429 -1.64 5.55 -22.22
CA LYS A 429 -2.56 6.46 -21.53
C LYS A 429 -2.00 7.00 -20.24
N TYR A 430 -1.26 6.19 -19.48
CA TYR A 430 -0.73 6.55 -18.18
C TYR A 430 0.75 6.21 -18.04
N VAL A 431 1.43 6.92 -17.13
CA VAL A 431 2.80 6.65 -16.74
C VAL A 431 2.86 6.58 -15.21
N ILE A 432 3.27 5.44 -14.67
CA ILE A 432 3.57 5.26 -13.25
C ILE A 432 5.06 5.52 -13.06
N THR A 433 5.39 6.54 -12.28
CA THR A 433 6.80 6.89 -11.99
C THR A 433 7.17 6.40 -10.60
N LEU A 434 8.23 5.61 -10.50
CA LEU A 434 8.76 5.08 -9.25
C LEU A 434 10.17 5.60 -9.01
N ASP A 435 10.50 5.91 -7.76
CA ASP A 435 11.90 6.15 -7.38
C ASP A 435 12.68 4.82 -7.35
N SER A 436 13.99 4.89 -7.48
CA SER A 436 14.85 3.70 -7.55
C SER A 436 14.86 2.85 -6.27
N ASP A 437 14.37 3.40 -5.17
CA ASP A 437 14.23 2.81 -3.84
C ASP A 437 12.77 2.54 -3.44
N THR A 438 11.81 2.84 -4.33
CA THR A 438 10.39 2.60 -4.12
C THR A 438 9.99 1.25 -4.71
N GLU A 439 9.27 0.43 -3.96
CA GLU A 439 8.75 -0.85 -4.41
C GLU A 439 7.27 -0.76 -4.79
N LEU A 440 6.92 -1.32 -5.95
CA LEU A 440 5.53 -1.44 -6.39
C LEU A 440 4.93 -2.76 -5.86
N CYS A 441 4.00 -2.67 -4.93
CA CYS A 441 3.36 -3.82 -4.31
C CYS A 441 2.44 -4.60 -5.28
N LEU A 442 2.02 -5.80 -4.82
CA LEU A 442 1.10 -6.67 -5.55
C LEU A 442 -0.20 -5.93 -5.90
N ASN A 443 -0.59 -5.99 -7.17
CA ASN A 443 -1.80 -5.38 -7.76
C ASN A 443 -1.91 -3.84 -7.63
N THR A 444 -0.98 -3.17 -6.95
CA THR A 444 -1.05 -1.71 -6.74
C THR A 444 -1.03 -0.94 -8.05
N GLY A 445 -0.26 -1.39 -9.05
CA GLY A 445 -0.27 -0.79 -10.38
C GLY A 445 -1.63 -0.88 -11.07
N LEU A 446 -2.28 -2.06 -10.98
CA LEU A 446 -3.62 -2.28 -11.53
C LEU A 446 -4.66 -1.37 -10.87
N GLU A 447 -4.61 -1.27 -9.52
CA GLU A 447 -5.51 -0.42 -8.74
C GLU A 447 -5.33 1.07 -9.06
N MET A 448 -4.09 1.54 -9.22
CA MET A 448 -3.78 2.93 -9.59
C MET A 448 -4.32 3.26 -10.99
N ILE A 449 -4.12 2.35 -11.95
CA ILE A 449 -4.66 2.51 -13.31
C ILE A 449 -6.18 2.50 -13.27
N GLY A 450 -6.80 1.59 -12.51
CA GLY A 450 -8.25 1.54 -12.31
C GLY A 450 -8.82 2.82 -11.70
N ALA A 451 -8.12 3.41 -10.73
CA ALA A 451 -8.49 4.69 -10.14
C ALA A 451 -8.42 5.84 -11.16
N MET A 452 -7.32 5.96 -11.91
CA MET A 452 -7.20 6.99 -12.97
C MET A 452 -8.18 6.81 -14.11
N ALA A 453 -8.54 5.57 -14.44
CA ALA A 453 -9.47 5.25 -15.52
C ALA A 453 -10.94 5.54 -15.18
N HIS A 454 -11.28 5.58 -13.88
CA HIS A 454 -12.65 5.80 -13.42
C HIS A 454 -13.17 7.18 -13.85
N ILE A 455 -14.39 7.24 -14.39
CA ILE A 455 -14.95 8.45 -15.01
C ILE A 455 -14.98 9.67 -14.07
N LEU A 456 -15.22 9.48 -12.77
CA LEU A 456 -15.26 10.57 -11.79
C LEU A 456 -13.87 11.15 -11.49
N ASN A 457 -12.82 10.39 -11.73
CA ASN A 457 -11.44 10.80 -11.43
C ASN A 457 -10.72 11.40 -12.65
N ARG A 458 -11.29 11.23 -13.86
CA ARG A 458 -10.68 11.76 -15.09
C ARG A 458 -10.50 13.26 -15.01
N PRO A 459 -9.31 13.78 -15.36
CA PRO A 459 -9.06 15.21 -15.34
C PRO A 459 -9.91 15.93 -16.39
N VAL A 460 -10.51 17.03 -15.98
CA VAL A 460 -11.19 17.99 -16.85
C VAL A 460 -10.34 19.25 -16.88
N LEU A 461 -9.94 19.66 -18.06
CA LEU A 461 -9.12 20.84 -18.26
C LEU A 461 -9.99 22.09 -18.45
N ASN A 462 -9.47 23.25 -18.09
CA ASN A 462 -10.07 24.53 -18.40
C ASN A 462 -10.06 24.79 -19.93
N HIS A 463 -10.73 25.86 -20.38
CA HIS A 463 -10.79 26.22 -21.80
C HIS A 463 -9.40 26.45 -22.46
N LYS A 464 -8.40 26.87 -21.67
CA LYS A 464 -7.02 27.08 -22.15
C LYS A 464 -6.20 25.78 -22.16
N GLN A 465 -6.72 24.68 -21.60
CA GLN A 465 -6.05 23.39 -21.47
C GLN A 465 -4.74 23.41 -20.65
N ASP A 466 -4.61 24.38 -19.77
CA ASP A 466 -3.41 24.58 -18.93
C ASP A 466 -3.64 24.22 -17.45
N LEU A 467 -4.90 24.06 -17.03
CA LEU A 467 -5.25 23.76 -15.63
C LEU A 467 -6.30 22.67 -15.54
N VAL A 468 -6.10 21.71 -14.64
CA VAL A 468 -7.12 20.73 -14.26
C VAL A 468 -8.11 21.41 -13.30
N ILE A 469 -9.36 21.52 -13.72
CA ILE A 469 -10.44 22.18 -12.95
C ILE A 469 -11.35 21.19 -12.22
N ASP A 470 -11.30 19.91 -12.59
CA ASP A 470 -12.07 18.85 -11.96
C ASP A 470 -11.38 17.49 -12.21
N GLY A 471 -11.51 16.53 -11.29
CA GLY A 471 -10.82 15.25 -11.32
C GLY A 471 -9.34 15.36 -10.90
N HIS A 472 -8.55 14.36 -11.29
CA HIS A 472 -7.15 14.23 -10.86
C HIS A 472 -6.22 14.16 -12.05
N GLY A 473 -5.26 15.07 -12.14
CA GLY A 473 -4.15 15.01 -13.10
C GLY A 473 -3.03 14.06 -12.64
N LEU A 474 -2.93 13.83 -11.34
CA LEU A 474 -1.96 12.97 -10.68
C LEU A 474 -2.62 12.23 -9.53
N ILE A 475 -2.31 10.95 -9.34
CA ILE A 475 -2.70 10.17 -8.16
C ILE A 475 -1.41 9.60 -7.55
N GLN A 476 -1.25 9.80 -6.24
CA GLN A 476 -0.16 9.21 -5.47
C GLN A 476 -0.73 8.21 -4.48
N PRO A 477 -0.27 6.94 -4.49
CA PRO A 477 -0.67 5.98 -3.48
C PRO A 477 0.03 6.27 -2.16
N ARG A 478 -0.50 5.72 -1.08
CA ARG A 478 0.16 5.77 0.22
C ARG A 478 1.49 5.02 0.16
N VAL A 479 2.55 5.67 0.61
CA VAL A 479 3.88 5.08 0.75
C VAL A 479 4.01 4.50 2.16
N GLY A 480 4.46 3.26 2.26
CA GLY A 480 4.76 2.58 3.53
C GLY A 480 6.22 2.16 3.61
N ILE A 481 6.65 1.75 4.80
CA ILE A 481 7.99 1.19 5.02
C ILE A 481 7.90 -0.33 4.93
N SER A 482 8.88 -0.97 4.26
CA SER A 482 8.91 -2.43 4.14
C SER A 482 9.09 -3.10 5.51
N LEU A 483 8.50 -4.30 5.70
CA LEU A 483 8.63 -5.06 6.95
C LEU A 483 10.10 -5.42 7.26
N GLU A 484 10.92 -5.61 6.23
CA GLU A 484 12.35 -5.89 6.39
C GLU A 484 13.11 -4.66 6.92
N ASP A 485 12.77 -3.46 6.44
CA ASP A 485 13.40 -2.22 6.87
C ASP A 485 12.97 -1.81 8.29
N ILE A 486 11.76 -2.14 8.70
CA ILE A 486 11.27 -1.90 10.07
C ILE A 486 12.19 -2.56 11.12
N GLN A 487 12.76 -3.72 10.82
CA GLN A 487 13.58 -4.48 11.77
C GLN A 487 15.04 -4.01 11.84
N LYS A 488 15.51 -3.17 10.91
CA LYS A 488 16.92 -2.79 10.78
C LYS A 488 17.45 -1.90 11.91
N SER A 489 16.60 -1.08 12.52
CA SER A 489 17.03 -0.21 13.63
C SER A 489 15.92 0.08 14.63
N TYR A 490 16.29 0.54 15.84
CA TYR A 490 15.33 0.97 16.85
C TYR A 490 14.52 2.17 16.36
N PHE A 491 15.15 3.07 15.62
CA PHE A 491 14.49 4.22 14.99
C PHE A 491 13.40 3.78 14.01
N THR A 492 13.70 2.86 13.09
CA THR A 492 12.71 2.34 12.15
C THR A 492 11.56 1.62 12.83
N LYS A 493 11.81 0.87 13.91
CA LYS A 493 10.76 0.23 14.72
C LYS A 493 9.82 1.24 15.38
N LEU A 494 10.37 2.33 15.93
CA LEU A 494 9.60 3.37 16.60
C LEU A 494 8.70 4.12 15.63
N TYR A 495 9.18 4.32 14.41
CA TYR A 495 8.55 5.16 13.41
C TYR A 495 7.76 4.41 12.32
N ALA A 496 7.89 3.10 12.25
CA ALA A 496 7.20 2.27 11.28
C ALA A 496 5.66 2.34 11.34
N GLY A 497 5.10 2.49 12.54
CA GLY A 497 3.65 2.56 12.72
C GLY A 497 3.00 3.85 12.24
N SER A 498 3.75 4.91 12.02
CA SER A 498 3.25 6.20 11.55
C SER A 498 3.33 6.38 10.03
N GLY A 499 3.66 5.31 9.28
CA GLY A 499 3.58 5.24 7.83
C GLY A 499 4.47 6.22 7.08
N GLY A 500 5.75 6.26 7.43
CA GLY A 500 6.68 7.21 6.83
C GLY A 500 6.61 8.58 7.51
N LYS A 501 7.75 9.11 7.88
CA LYS A 501 7.81 10.33 8.69
C LYS A 501 8.07 11.61 7.96
N ASP A 502 7.86 11.54 6.75
CA ASP A 502 7.72 12.78 6.05
C ASP A 502 6.30 13.31 6.37
N ALA A 503 6.23 14.47 7.00
CA ALA A 503 4.98 15.21 7.16
C ALA A 503 4.25 15.36 5.81
N TYR A 504 4.98 15.24 4.73
CA TYR A 504 4.55 15.24 3.35
C TYR A 504 3.73 14.01 2.95
N THR A 505 4.11 12.82 3.40
CA THR A 505 3.48 11.57 2.94
C THR A 505 2.35 11.10 3.83
N ASN A 506 2.26 11.59 5.06
CA ASN A 506 1.44 10.92 6.06
C ASN A 506 0.11 11.57 6.40
N ALA A 507 0.06 12.84 6.52
CA ALA A 507 -1.10 13.45 7.12
C ALA A 507 -1.63 14.60 6.28
N ILE A 508 -0.76 15.26 5.58
CA ILE A 508 -1.12 16.53 4.93
C ILE A 508 -1.97 16.26 3.70
N SER A 509 -1.59 15.29 2.84
CA SER A 509 -2.36 15.02 1.64
C SER A 509 -3.65 14.28 1.93
N ASP A 510 -3.61 13.24 2.77
CA ASP A 510 -4.81 12.43 3.04
C ASP A 510 -5.86 13.23 3.82
N ILE A 511 -5.45 13.93 4.89
CA ILE A 511 -6.38 14.69 5.74
C ILE A 511 -6.84 15.98 5.06
N TYR A 512 -5.96 16.70 4.40
CA TYR A 512 -6.32 17.94 3.70
C TYR A 512 -7.13 17.64 2.44
N GLN A 513 -6.73 16.64 1.65
CA GLN A 513 -7.49 16.19 0.49
C GLN A 513 -8.89 15.72 0.90
N ASP A 514 -9.01 14.93 1.96
CA ASP A 514 -10.28 14.38 2.41
C ASP A 514 -11.22 15.43 3.01
N ASN A 515 -10.67 16.49 3.66
CA ASN A 515 -11.47 17.54 4.28
C ASN A 515 -11.75 18.73 3.38
N PHE A 516 -10.75 19.14 2.60
CA PHE A 516 -10.76 20.39 1.86
C PHE A 516 -10.77 20.18 0.35
N GLU A 517 -10.62 18.94 -0.10
CA GLU A 517 -10.54 18.55 -1.52
C GLU A 517 -9.32 19.18 -2.24
N GLU A 518 -8.31 19.58 -1.46
CA GLU A 518 -7.06 20.13 -1.97
C GLU A 518 -5.87 19.30 -1.51
N GLY A 519 -5.08 18.81 -2.47
CA GLY A 519 -3.81 18.15 -2.22
C GLY A 519 -2.68 19.19 -2.15
N ILE A 520 -1.85 19.09 -1.11
CA ILE A 520 -0.65 19.94 -0.97
C ILE A 520 0.55 19.17 -1.52
N PHE A 521 0.52 18.86 -2.81
CA PHE A 521 1.69 18.34 -3.50
C PHE A 521 2.30 19.39 -4.42
N THR A 522 3.58 19.51 -4.33
CA THR A 522 4.40 20.29 -5.26
C THR A 522 5.18 19.37 -6.19
#